data_56a56cdb946f3d5078216eb9eb24c901
#
_entry.id   56a56cdb946f3d5078216eb9eb24c901
#
_cell.length_a   1.000
_cell.length_b   1.000
_cell.length_c   1.000
_cell.angle_alpha   90.00
_cell.angle_beta   90.00
_cell.angle_gamma   90.00
#
_symmetry.space_group_name_H-M   'P 1'
#
loop_
_entity.id
_entity.type
_entity.pdbx_description
1 polymer ?
#
loop_
_entity_poly.entity_id
_entity_poly.type
_entity_poly.pdbx_seq_one_letter_code
_entity_poly.pdbx_strand_id
1 'polypeptide(L)'
;MKLLTKAITEKATKQYSQGTDLNQNIVAKFFNPCGSWTWYLMNLDPEDNDYAWGIVDGFAVEEGSFSISELESVKGPLGIGIERDIHFKPKPAKEIWESLNN
;
A
#
# COMPACT_ATOMS: atom_id res chain seq x y z
N MET A 1 -6.65 11.46 -6.32
CA MET A 1 -5.17 11.49 -6.38
C MET A 1 -4.69 10.22 -7.08
N LYS A 2 -3.68 10.34 -7.89
CA LYS A 2 -3.00 9.18 -8.46
C LYS A 2 -2.04 8.61 -7.42
N LEU A 3 -2.25 7.36 -7.04
CA LEU A 3 -1.52 6.76 -5.91
C LEU A 3 -0.10 6.32 -6.26
N LEU A 4 0.12 5.87 -7.51
CA LEU A 4 1.44 5.39 -7.93
C LEU A 4 2.22 6.48 -8.64
N THR A 5 3.51 6.56 -8.35
CA THR A 5 4.48 7.28 -9.17
C THR A 5 5.29 6.25 -9.94
N LYS A 6 6.03 6.71 -10.96
CA LYS A 6 6.93 5.84 -11.71
C LYS A 6 7.95 5.16 -10.79
N ALA A 7 8.52 5.92 -9.85
CA ALA A 7 9.51 5.40 -8.91
C ALA A 7 8.92 4.32 -7.99
N ILE A 8 7.71 4.56 -7.47
CA ILE A 8 7.01 3.58 -6.62
C ILE A 8 6.71 2.31 -7.42
N THR A 9 6.19 2.46 -8.63
CA THR A 9 5.87 1.32 -9.50
C THR A 9 7.12 0.48 -9.78
N GLU A 10 8.24 1.10 -10.11
CA GLU A 10 9.49 0.39 -10.37
C GLU A 10 9.97 -0.39 -9.15
N LYS A 11 9.94 0.21 -7.97
CA LYS A 11 10.35 -0.46 -6.73
C LYS A 11 9.43 -1.61 -6.38
N ALA A 12 8.12 -1.39 -6.48
CA ALA A 12 7.13 -2.40 -6.13
C ALA A 12 7.15 -3.60 -7.08
N THR A 13 7.30 -3.36 -8.39
CA THR A 13 7.36 -4.46 -9.35
C THR A 13 8.62 -5.30 -9.21
N LYS A 14 9.74 -4.70 -8.81
CA LYS A 14 10.97 -5.45 -8.53
C LYS A 14 10.82 -6.41 -7.35
N GLN A 15 9.92 -6.13 -6.42
CA GLN A 15 9.69 -6.96 -5.24
C GLN A 15 8.62 -8.03 -5.43
N TYR A 16 7.99 -8.08 -6.60
CA TYR A 16 6.89 -9.01 -6.84
C TYR A 16 7.25 -10.48 -6.58
N SER A 17 8.46 -10.88 -6.96
CA SER A 17 8.93 -12.25 -6.76
C SER A 17 9.09 -12.62 -5.28
N GLN A 18 9.15 -11.65 -4.39
CA GLN A 18 9.25 -11.91 -2.95
C GLN A 18 7.89 -12.24 -2.31
N GLY A 19 6.80 -12.01 -3.04
CA GLY A 19 5.47 -12.42 -2.63
C GLY A 19 5.08 -11.87 -1.26
N THR A 20 4.78 -12.76 -0.34
CA THR A 20 4.32 -12.43 1.01
C THR A 20 5.44 -12.30 2.04
N ASP A 21 6.70 -12.46 1.62
CA ASP A 21 7.84 -12.42 2.53
C ASP A 21 7.99 -11.03 3.16
N LEU A 22 7.98 -10.96 4.49
CA LEU A 22 8.15 -9.70 5.20
C LEU A 22 9.58 -9.15 5.15
N ASN A 23 10.53 -9.89 4.59
CA ASN A 23 11.89 -9.43 4.33
C ASN A 23 11.99 -8.58 3.06
N GLN A 24 11.00 -7.75 2.82
CA GLN A 24 11.00 -6.77 1.74
C GLN A 24 10.57 -5.42 2.33
N ASN A 25 10.72 -4.36 1.56
CA ASN A 25 10.33 -3.03 2.04
C ASN A 25 8.87 -2.72 1.75
N ILE A 26 8.27 -1.90 2.60
CA ILE A 26 7.07 -1.14 2.23
C ILE A 26 7.58 0.04 1.40
N VAL A 27 7.06 0.20 0.19
CA VAL A 27 7.53 1.23 -0.74
C VAL A 27 6.63 2.46 -0.80
N ALA A 28 5.39 2.33 -0.34
CA ALA A 28 4.44 3.44 -0.27
C ALA A 28 3.37 3.17 0.77
N LYS A 29 2.75 4.23 1.26
CA LYS A 29 1.67 4.18 2.24
C LYS A 29 0.49 4.97 1.69
N PHE A 30 -0.69 4.35 1.68
CA PHE A 30 -1.94 4.97 1.28
C PHE A 30 -2.89 5.01 2.47
N PHE A 31 -3.67 6.05 2.60
CA PHE A 31 -4.57 6.19 3.74
C PHE A 31 -5.86 6.90 3.37
N ASN A 32 -6.89 6.66 4.16
CA ASN A 32 -8.16 7.38 4.03
C ASN A 32 -8.19 8.55 5.02
N PRO A 33 -8.12 9.81 4.55
CA PRO A 33 -8.12 10.95 5.46
C PRO A 33 -9.41 11.10 6.27
N CYS A 34 -10.51 10.50 5.78
CA CYS A 34 -11.81 10.55 6.43
C CYS A 34 -12.15 9.25 7.18
N GLY A 35 -11.17 8.38 7.37
CA GLY A 35 -11.36 7.09 8.03
C GLY A 35 -10.06 6.60 8.64
N SER A 36 -10.05 5.32 9.05
CA SER A 36 -8.92 4.73 9.77
C SER A 36 -8.12 3.72 8.97
N TRP A 37 -8.54 3.42 7.74
CA TRP A 37 -7.87 2.40 6.95
C TRP A 37 -6.59 2.91 6.33
N THR A 38 -5.55 2.05 6.35
CA THR A 38 -4.24 2.33 5.77
C THR A 38 -3.75 1.10 5.00
N TRP A 39 -3.14 1.33 3.85
CA TRP A 39 -2.57 0.29 2.98
C TRP A 39 -1.08 0.55 2.81
N TYR A 40 -0.27 -0.45 3.13
CA TYR A 40 1.19 -0.38 3.02
C TYR A 40 1.62 -1.26 1.85
N LEU A 41 2.06 -0.64 0.76
CA LEU A 41 2.38 -1.34 -0.49
C LEU A 41 3.73 -2.04 -0.39
N MET A 42 3.73 -3.36 -0.61
CA MET A 42 4.94 -4.17 -0.71
C MET A 42 5.33 -4.41 -2.15
N ASN A 43 4.42 -4.91 -2.97
CA ASN A 43 4.74 -5.20 -4.36
C ASN A 43 3.53 -5.07 -5.28
N LEU A 44 3.84 -5.01 -6.58
CA LEU A 44 2.86 -4.95 -7.68
C LEU A 44 3.20 -6.02 -8.71
N ASP A 45 2.18 -6.62 -9.29
CA ASP A 45 2.35 -7.52 -10.43
C ASP A 45 2.90 -6.73 -11.62
N PRO A 46 4.07 -7.08 -12.17
CA PRO A 46 4.63 -6.37 -13.33
C PRO A 46 3.75 -6.40 -14.57
N GLU A 47 2.90 -7.42 -14.72
CA GLU A 47 1.99 -7.56 -15.85
C GLU A 47 0.62 -6.93 -15.59
N ASP A 48 0.33 -6.62 -14.32
CA ASP A 48 -0.92 -5.98 -13.91
C ASP A 48 -0.63 -5.07 -12.71
N ASN A 49 -0.24 -3.84 -12.98
CA ASN A 49 0.11 -2.88 -11.95
C ASN A 49 -1.08 -2.45 -11.08
N ASP A 50 -2.27 -2.96 -11.36
CA ASP A 50 -3.43 -2.77 -10.49
C ASP A 50 -3.48 -3.79 -9.35
N TYR A 51 -2.82 -4.93 -9.50
CA TYR A 51 -2.79 -5.96 -8.48
C TYR A 51 -1.63 -5.69 -7.51
N ALA A 52 -2.00 -5.27 -6.31
CA ALA A 52 -1.05 -4.92 -5.26
C ALA A 52 -1.11 -5.92 -4.10
N TRP A 53 -0.01 -6.09 -3.41
CA TRP A 53 0.10 -6.87 -2.19
C TRP A 53 0.78 -6.02 -1.11
N GLY A 54 0.33 -6.16 0.11
CA GLY A 54 0.94 -5.46 1.21
C GLY A 54 0.27 -5.72 2.55
N ILE A 55 0.47 -4.80 3.48
CA ILE A 55 -0.16 -4.84 4.79
C ILE A 55 -1.38 -3.92 4.75
N VAL A 56 -2.52 -4.41 5.17
CA VAL A 56 -3.76 -3.64 5.25
C VAL A 56 -4.13 -3.50 6.72
N ASP A 57 -4.15 -2.27 7.20
CA ASP A 57 -4.59 -1.92 8.54
C ASP A 57 -6.03 -1.40 8.43
N GLY A 58 -6.99 -2.33 8.52
CA GLY A 58 -8.42 -2.08 8.41
C GLY A 58 -9.14 -2.46 9.69
N PHE A 59 -10.12 -3.36 9.60
CA PHE A 59 -10.77 -3.90 10.79
C PHE A 59 -9.81 -4.75 11.60
N ALA A 60 -8.86 -5.38 10.94
CA ALA A 60 -7.74 -6.10 11.56
C ALA A 60 -6.49 -5.75 10.76
N VAL A 61 -5.31 -6.03 11.32
CA VAL A 61 -4.05 -5.89 10.60
C VAL A 61 -3.79 -7.20 9.88
N GLU A 62 -3.73 -7.15 8.54
CA GLU A 62 -3.60 -8.34 7.70
C GLU A 62 -2.64 -8.07 6.54
N GLU A 63 -1.96 -9.12 6.07
CA GLU A 63 -1.38 -9.10 4.73
C GLU A 63 -2.49 -9.44 3.73
N GLY A 64 -2.53 -8.74 2.62
CA GLY A 64 -3.55 -8.98 1.63
C GLY A 64 -3.30 -8.28 0.32
N SER A 65 -4.08 -8.67 -0.68
CA SER A 65 -4.10 -8.01 -1.98
C SER A 65 -5.10 -6.86 -1.98
N PHE A 66 -4.83 -5.87 -2.82
CA PHE A 66 -5.77 -4.78 -3.04
C PHE A 66 -5.57 -4.20 -4.44
N SER A 67 -6.61 -3.54 -4.94
CA SER A 67 -6.59 -2.94 -6.27
C SER A 67 -6.29 -1.45 -6.18
N ILE A 68 -5.27 -1.01 -6.90
CA ILE A 68 -4.90 0.41 -6.95
C ILE A 68 -6.06 1.24 -7.52
N SER A 69 -6.68 0.78 -8.62
CA SER A 69 -7.79 1.52 -9.23
C SER A 69 -9.03 1.59 -8.32
N GLU A 70 -9.29 0.55 -7.54
CA GLU A 70 -10.36 0.59 -6.56
C GLU A 70 -10.10 1.64 -5.49
N LEU A 71 -8.86 1.70 -4.96
CA LEU A 71 -8.50 2.73 -3.99
C LEU A 71 -8.63 4.12 -4.59
N GLU A 72 -8.18 4.30 -5.82
CA GLU A 72 -8.28 5.61 -6.50
C GLU A 72 -9.72 6.01 -6.78
N SER A 73 -10.64 5.06 -6.87
CA SER A 73 -12.06 5.33 -7.14
C SER A 73 -12.86 5.69 -5.88
N VAL A 74 -12.31 5.50 -4.70
CA VAL A 74 -13.01 5.81 -3.45
C VAL A 74 -13.25 7.32 -3.35
N LYS A 75 -14.50 7.70 -3.07
CA LYS A 75 -14.89 9.10 -2.84
C LYS A 75 -15.60 9.18 -1.51
N GLY A 76 -14.95 9.83 -0.56
CA GLY A 76 -15.51 10.09 0.76
C GLY A 76 -16.26 11.42 0.82
N PRO A 77 -16.52 11.91 2.04
CA PRO A 77 -17.16 13.20 2.25
C PRO A 77 -16.42 14.31 1.51
N LEU A 78 -17.17 15.22 0.89
CA LEU A 78 -16.64 16.34 0.11
C LEU A 78 -15.74 15.93 -1.06
N GLY A 79 -15.87 14.68 -1.53
CA GLY A 79 -15.06 14.14 -2.62
C GLY A 79 -13.63 13.78 -2.22
N ILE A 80 -13.32 13.77 -0.94
CA ILE A 80 -11.99 13.41 -0.43
C ILE A 80 -11.85 11.89 -0.52
N GLY A 81 -10.86 11.42 -1.26
CA GLY A 81 -10.59 10.00 -1.46
C GLY A 81 -9.33 9.53 -0.75
N ILE A 82 -8.88 8.33 -1.14
CA ILE A 82 -7.64 7.76 -0.62
C ILE A 82 -6.45 8.60 -1.11
N GLU A 83 -5.49 8.82 -0.24
CA GLU A 83 -4.29 9.61 -0.53
C GLU A 83 -3.03 8.81 -0.29
N ARG A 84 -1.97 9.19 -1.01
CA ARG A 84 -0.63 8.68 -0.72
C ARG A 84 0.03 9.61 0.30
N ASP A 85 0.67 9.01 1.31
CA ASP A 85 1.52 9.76 2.24
C ASP A 85 2.81 10.16 1.52
N ILE A 86 2.91 11.42 1.11
CA ILE A 86 4.06 11.93 0.36
C ILE A 86 5.33 12.05 1.21
N HIS A 87 5.19 11.96 2.52
CA HIS A 87 6.31 12.00 3.46
C HIS A 87 6.79 10.61 3.88
N PHE A 88 6.10 9.56 3.44
CA PHE A 88 6.50 8.20 3.77
C PHE A 88 7.80 7.84 3.06
N LYS A 89 8.74 7.27 3.82
CA LYS A 89 9.98 6.72 3.28
C LYS A 89 9.95 5.19 3.36
N PRO A 90 10.49 4.47 2.37
CA PRO A 90 10.53 3.02 2.42
C PRO A 90 11.09 2.50 3.73
N LYS A 91 10.43 1.49 4.28
CA LYS A 91 10.79 0.84 5.55
C LYS A 91 10.62 -0.67 5.41
N PRO A 92 11.37 -1.46 6.19
CA PRO A 92 11.16 -2.90 6.21
C PRO A 92 9.71 -3.27 6.56
N ALA A 93 9.11 -4.14 5.78
CA ALA A 93 7.74 -4.59 6.02
C ALA A 93 7.59 -5.23 7.40
N LYS A 94 8.60 -6.00 7.81
CA LYS A 94 8.62 -6.65 9.12
C LYS A 94 8.52 -5.63 10.26
N GLU A 95 9.22 -4.51 10.15
CA GLU A 95 9.17 -3.45 11.16
C GLU A 95 7.76 -2.86 11.29
N ILE A 96 7.11 -2.59 10.17
CA ILE A 96 5.75 -2.07 10.17
C ILE A 96 4.78 -3.12 10.71
N TRP A 97 4.91 -4.36 10.27
CA TRP A 97 4.07 -5.45 10.75
C TRP A 97 4.14 -5.60 12.28
N GLU A 98 5.34 -5.60 12.84
CA GLU A 98 5.54 -5.72 14.28
C GLU A 98 4.96 -4.52 15.03
N SER A 99 5.14 -3.30 14.50
CA SER A 99 4.63 -2.09 15.17
C SER A 99 3.10 -2.05 15.21
N LEU A 100 2.43 -2.55 14.17
CA LEU A 100 0.98 -2.57 14.12
C LEU A 100 0.36 -3.69 14.96
N ASN A 101 1.11 -4.74 15.24
CA ASN A 101 0.63 -5.90 16.00
C ASN A 101 1.08 -5.91 17.47
N ASN A 102 1.64 -4.84 17.93
CA ASN A 102 2.01 -4.70 19.35
C ASN A 102 0.83 -4.29 20.20
#